data_018b55e9b793b10662fd2f7139feffef
#
_entry.id   018b55e9b793b10662fd2f7139feffef
#
_cell.length_a   1.000
_cell.length_b   1.000
_cell.length_c   1.000
_cell.angle_alpha   90.00
_cell.angle_beta   90.00
_cell.angle_gamma   90.00
#
_symmetry.space_group_name_H-M   'P 1'
#
loop_
_entity.id
_entity.type
_entity.pdbx_description
1 polymer ?
#
loop_
_entity_poly.entity_id
_entity_poly.type
_entity_poly.pdbx_seq_one_letter_code
_entity_poly.pdbx_strand_id
1 'polypeptide(L)'
;MKLKCLGSGSSGNCYLLTADNGETLLLDAGLPIMDIKRGLNWNIKCVVGAICTHTHKDHSLSVSDLEHMGIPVFKPYESLEPMEIGFTGGKIMAFDLTTLDGKWTHTNADGTECPCYGFLITHPEIGKLLYVTDTEFVKWRFHEVNHILISCNYQKKYITEDSNDAKKSHVYRGHMELETVKEFVIANKSDALQNVILCHLSRDNSDSKECVAEVKKIAPLANVDYAAAGKEWILRNGKECPF
;
A
#
# COMPACT_ATOMS: atom_id res chain seq x y z
N MET A 1 -1.26 16.95 -4.42
CA MET A 1 -0.28 15.92 -3.97
C MET A 1 -0.10 14.86 -5.04
N LYS A 2 1.07 14.26 -5.14
CA LYS A 2 1.39 13.24 -6.14
C LYS A 2 1.84 11.94 -5.47
N LEU A 3 1.26 10.81 -5.90
CA LEU A 3 1.73 9.47 -5.57
C LEU A 3 2.52 8.91 -6.75
N LYS A 4 3.75 8.46 -6.53
CA LYS A 4 4.61 7.83 -7.54
C LYS A 4 5.02 6.44 -7.08
N CYS A 5 4.84 5.43 -7.91
CA CYS A 5 5.30 4.07 -7.67
C CYS A 5 6.76 3.92 -8.14
N LEU A 6 7.66 3.53 -7.25
CA LEU A 6 9.02 3.14 -7.59
C LEU A 6 9.13 1.63 -7.81
N GLY A 7 8.35 0.86 -7.07
CA GLY A 7 8.23 -0.59 -7.16
C GLY A 7 6.97 -1.08 -6.48
N SER A 8 6.40 -2.19 -6.98
CA SER A 8 5.19 -2.82 -6.46
C SER A 8 5.22 -4.32 -6.74
N GLY A 9 5.25 -5.13 -5.69
CA GLY A 9 5.32 -6.59 -5.74
C GLY A 9 6.51 -7.18 -4.99
N SER A 10 6.70 -8.48 -5.05
CA SER A 10 7.72 -9.23 -4.30
C SER A 10 9.18 -8.87 -4.62
N SER A 11 9.43 -8.05 -5.64
CA SER A 11 10.75 -7.51 -5.92
C SER A 11 11.07 -6.20 -5.18
N GLY A 12 10.10 -5.64 -4.48
CA GLY A 12 10.22 -4.44 -3.65
C GLY A 12 9.07 -3.47 -3.85
N ASN A 13 8.57 -2.99 -2.73
CA ASN A 13 7.47 -2.03 -2.63
C ASN A 13 8.02 -0.70 -2.12
N CYS A 14 7.80 0.35 -2.86
CA CYS A 14 8.15 1.70 -2.44
C CYS A 14 7.32 2.71 -3.24
N TYR A 15 6.66 3.62 -2.52
CA TYR A 15 5.88 4.68 -3.14
C TYR A 15 6.29 6.02 -2.53
N LEU A 16 6.32 7.05 -3.36
CA LEU A 16 6.60 8.43 -2.94
C LEU A 16 5.28 9.20 -2.92
N LEU A 17 4.86 9.65 -1.76
CA LEU A 17 3.72 10.55 -1.58
C LEU A 17 4.26 11.96 -1.38
N THR A 18 4.23 12.77 -2.44
CA THR A 18 4.83 14.11 -2.46
C THR A 18 3.75 15.18 -2.42
N ALA A 19 3.80 16.04 -1.40
CA ALA A 19 2.94 17.19 -1.24
C ALA A 19 3.32 18.34 -2.20
N ASP A 20 2.43 19.31 -2.37
CA ASP A 20 2.65 20.44 -3.28
C ASP A 20 3.79 21.37 -2.82
N ASN A 21 4.12 21.37 -1.50
CA ASN A 21 5.30 22.03 -0.94
C ASN A 21 6.61 21.27 -1.16
N GLY A 22 6.58 20.09 -1.78
CA GLY A 22 7.74 19.24 -2.08
C GLY A 22 8.11 18.23 -0.98
N GLU A 23 7.50 18.29 0.20
CA GLU A 23 7.69 17.27 1.23
C GLU A 23 7.25 15.89 0.72
N THR A 24 8.06 14.88 0.97
CA THR A 24 7.81 13.52 0.49
C THR A 24 7.79 12.51 1.64
N LEU A 25 6.70 11.79 1.77
CA LEU A 25 6.56 10.62 2.64
C LEU A 25 6.79 9.35 1.81
N LEU A 26 7.66 8.46 2.27
CA LEU A 26 7.82 7.14 1.67
C LEU A 26 6.81 6.16 2.27
N LEU A 27 6.13 5.39 1.41
CA LEU A 27 5.28 4.26 1.82
C LEU A 27 6.05 2.99 1.46
N ASP A 28 6.55 2.30 2.47
CA ASP A 28 7.54 1.23 2.43
C ASP A 28 8.88 1.62 1.78
N ALA A 29 9.93 0.87 2.08
CA ALA A 29 11.28 1.06 1.58
C ALA A 29 11.90 -0.28 1.13
N GLY A 30 11.13 -1.08 0.39
CA GLY A 30 11.52 -2.42 -0.05
C GLY A 30 12.43 -2.46 -1.28
N LEU A 31 12.91 -1.32 -1.76
CA LEU A 31 13.86 -1.23 -2.87
C LEU A 31 15.27 -0.89 -2.36
N PRO A 32 16.33 -1.21 -3.13
CA PRO A 32 17.66 -0.73 -2.83
C PRO A 32 17.69 0.79 -2.70
N ILE A 33 18.43 1.31 -1.70
CA ILE A 33 18.47 2.75 -1.41
C ILE A 33 18.88 3.61 -2.60
N MET A 34 19.71 3.06 -3.50
CA MET A 34 20.12 3.77 -4.72
C MET A 34 18.97 3.94 -5.70
N ASP A 35 18.02 2.99 -5.75
CA ASP A 35 16.84 3.08 -6.61
C ASP A 35 15.83 4.08 -6.03
N ILE A 36 15.69 4.11 -4.70
CA ILE A 36 14.89 5.13 -4.01
C ILE A 36 15.47 6.53 -4.30
N LYS A 37 16.80 6.71 -4.15
CA LYS A 37 17.46 7.98 -4.46
C LYS A 37 17.29 8.42 -5.91
N ARG A 38 17.37 7.49 -6.88
CA ARG A 38 17.06 7.77 -8.30
C ARG A 38 15.61 8.19 -8.49
N GLY A 39 14.67 7.49 -7.85
CA GLY A 39 13.25 7.81 -7.89
C GLY A 39 12.91 9.21 -7.36
N LEU A 40 13.71 9.69 -6.39
CA LEU A 40 13.68 11.04 -5.82
C LEU A 40 14.47 12.06 -6.63
N ASN A 41 15.00 11.70 -7.80
CA ASN A 41 15.93 12.55 -8.57
C ASN A 41 17.10 13.04 -7.72
N TRP A 42 17.63 12.18 -6.82
CA TRP A 42 18.70 12.45 -5.87
C TRP A 42 18.39 13.51 -4.80
N ASN A 43 17.18 14.04 -4.76
CA ASN A 43 16.75 15.00 -3.75
C ASN A 43 16.25 14.30 -2.47
N ILE A 44 17.14 13.60 -1.76
CA ILE A 44 16.79 12.89 -0.52
C ILE A 44 16.33 13.84 0.59
N LYS A 45 16.71 15.13 0.50
CA LYS A 45 16.36 16.15 1.51
C LYS A 45 14.85 16.47 1.53
N CYS A 46 14.12 16.13 0.47
CA CYS A 46 12.66 16.32 0.46
C CYS A 46 11.92 15.22 1.26
N VAL A 47 12.61 14.13 1.63
CA VAL A 47 12.01 13.06 2.41
C VAL A 47 11.90 13.47 3.86
N VAL A 48 10.67 13.61 4.33
CA VAL A 48 10.36 14.03 5.72
C VAL A 48 10.14 12.83 6.64
N GLY A 49 10.00 11.64 6.10
CA GLY A 49 9.87 10.40 6.82
C GLY A 49 9.44 9.24 5.94
N ALA A 50 9.35 8.07 6.53
CA ALA A 50 8.83 6.86 5.91
C ALA A 50 7.88 6.14 6.87
N ILE A 51 6.96 5.35 6.31
CA ILE A 51 6.17 4.36 7.03
C ILE A 51 6.55 2.98 6.51
N CYS A 52 6.62 1.98 7.39
CA CYS A 52 6.94 0.62 7.02
C CYS A 52 5.87 -0.33 7.56
N THR A 53 5.23 -1.10 6.67
CA THR A 53 4.09 -1.95 7.00
C THR A 53 4.49 -3.17 7.82
N HIS A 54 5.62 -3.80 7.50
CA HIS A 54 6.14 -4.99 8.18
C HIS A 54 7.63 -5.26 7.83
N THR A 55 8.20 -6.33 8.38
CA THR A 55 9.65 -6.60 8.37
C THR A 55 10.17 -7.31 7.12
N HIS A 56 9.34 -7.78 6.19
CA HIS A 56 9.82 -8.46 4.99
C HIS A 56 10.68 -7.54 4.11
N LYS A 57 11.71 -8.12 3.48
CA LYS A 57 12.70 -7.34 2.72
C LYS A 57 12.12 -6.53 1.58
N ASP A 58 11.10 -7.03 0.92
CA ASP A 58 10.41 -6.31 -0.15
C ASP A 58 9.55 -5.13 0.34
N HIS A 59 9.53 -4.88 1.67
CA HIS A 59 8.94 -3.69 2.30
C HIS A 59 9.94 -2.90 3.14
N SER A 60 10.98 -3.54 3.68
CA SER A 60 11.88 -2.95 4.67
C SER A 60 13.36 -2.88 4.28
N LEU A 61 13.75 -3.29 3.07
CA LEU A 61 15.14 -3.47 2.64
C LEU A 61 16.06 -2.28 2.97
N SER A 62 15.58 -1.05 2.75
CA SER A 62 16.35 0.17 2.96
C SER A 62 15.92 0.99 4.18
N VAL A 63 15.13 0.41 5.10
CA VAL A 63 14.72 1.09 6.34
C VAL A 63 15.93 1.54 7.14
N SER A 64 16.88 0.65 7.38
CA SER A 64 18.12 0.99 8.11
C SER A 64 18.95 2.07 7.41
N ASP A 65 19.02 2.07 6.06
CA ASP A 65 19.70 3.13 5.32
C ASP A 65 19.03 4.49 5.51
N LEU A 66 17.69 4.55 5.52
CA LEU A 66 16.92 5.78 5.78
C LEU A 66 17.21 6.31 7.19
N GLU A 67 17.16 5.43 8.21
CA GLU A 67 17.44 5.78 9.60
C GLU A 67 18.87 6.30 9.77
N HIS A 68 19.88 5.68 9.16
CA HIS A 68 21.27 6.17 9.14
C HIS A 68 21.44 7.54 8.47
N MET A 69 20.55 7.89 7.54
CA MET A 69 20.51 9.21 6.93
C MET A 69 19.72 10.24 7.76
N GLY A 70 19.23 9.86 8.95
CA GLY A 70 18.44 10.71 9.83
C GLY A 70 16.99 10.90 9.39
N ILE A 71 16.47 10.05 8.51
CA ILE A 71 15.06 10.06 8.09
C ILE A 71 14.26 9.21 9.07
N PRO A 72 13.25 9.76 9.77
CA PRO A 72 12.43 8.99 10.70
C PRO A 72 11.60 7.95 9.94
N VAL A 73 11.54 6.70 10.46
CA VAL A 73 10.74 5.61 9.89
C VAL A 73 9.74 5.12 10.93
N PHE A 74 8.44 5.29 10.68
CA PHE A 74 7.40 4.76 11.55
C PHE A 74 7.19 3.26 11.29
N LYS A 75 7.49 2.46 12.30
CA LYS A 75 7.44 0.99 12.31
C LYS A 75 6.46 0.52 13.39
N PRO A 76 5.15 0.42 13.12
CA PRO A 76 4.16 0.06 14.14
C PRO A 76 4.35 -1.35 14.71
N TYR A 77 5.05 -2.22 13.99
CA TYR A 77 5.44 -3.55 14.48
C TYR A 77 6.55 -3.52 15.56
N GLU A 78 7.25 -2.41 15.72
CA GLU A 78 8.20 -2.18 16.83
C GLU A 78 7.56 -1.34 17.94
N SER A 79 6.83 -0.26 17.58
CA SER A 79 6.15 0.62 18.52
C SER A 79 4.96 1.31 17.87
N LEU A 80 3.82 1.32 18.57
CA LEU A 80 2.62 2.08 18.21
C LEU A 80 2.64 3.52 18.73
N GLU A 81 3.69 3.92 19.47
CA GLU A 81 3.82 5.31 19.91
C GLU A 81 3.85 6.26 18.71
N PRO A 82 3.10 7.38 18.76
CA PRO A 82 3.10 8.36 17.70
C PRO A 82 4.51 8.87 17.41
N MET A 83 4.95 8.75 16.16
CA MET A 83 6.21 9.32 15.72
C MET A 83 5.92 10.66 15.01
N GLU A 84 6.64 11.70 15.38
CA GLU A 84 6.60 12.95 14.63
C GLU A 84 7.32 12.77 13.28
N ILE A 85 6.54 12.63 12.23
CA ILE A 85 7.01 12.72 10.86
C ILE A 85 6.73 14.14 10.39
N GLY A 86 7.76 14.83 9.87
CA GLY A 86 7.70 16.22 9.44
C GLY A 86 6.80 16.49 8.23
N PHE A 87 5.74 15.72 8.04
CA PHE A 87 4.79 15.83 6.92
C PHE A 87 3.72 16.87 7.28
N THR A 88 3.94 18.09 6.84
CA THR A 88 3.18 19.29 7.26
C THR A 88 1.69 19.17 6.97
N GLY A 89 0.87 19.21 8.03
CA GLY A 89 -0.58 19.04 7.95
C GLY A 89 -1.05 17.60 7.81
N GLY A 90 -0.12 16.65 7.66
CA GLY A 90 -0.42 15.22 7.58
C GLY A 90 -0.64 14.58 8.95
N LYS A 91 -1.52 13.57 8.97
CA LYS A 91 -1.69 12.67 10.12
C LYS A 91 -1.61 11.25 9.60
N ILE A 92 -0.84 10.42 10.29
CA ILE A 92 -0.63 9.01 9.95
C ILE A 92 -1.16 8.17 11.09
N MET A 93 -2.10 7.28 10.79
CA MET A 93 -2.63 6.32 11.74
C MET A 93 -2.37 4.90 11.22
N ALA A 94 -1.66 4.10 11.99
CA ALA A 94 -1.49 2.68 11.74
C ALA A 94 -2.67 1.88 12.31
N PHE A 95 -3.04 0.78 11.66
CA PHE A 95 -4.02 -0.18 12.14
C PHE A 95 -3.55 -1.60 11.83
N ASP A 96 -3.87 -2.53 12.73
CA ASP A 96 -3.47 -3.92 12.61
C ASP A 96 -4.20 -4.65 11.48
N LEU A 97 -3.47 -5.53 10.80
CA LEU A 97 -4.01 -6.45 9.79
C LEU A 97 -4.10 -7.86 10.39
N THR A 98 -5.01 -8.00 11.36
CA THR A 98 -5.28 -9.28 12.04
C THR A 98 -6.67 -9.80 11.70
N THR A 99 -6.86 -11.11 11.88
CA THR A 99 -8.17 -11.76 11.86
C THR A 99 -9.06 -11.27 13.00
N LEU A 100 -10.34 -11.64 13.00
CA LEU A 100 -11.27 -11.28 14.08
C LEU A 100 -10.89 -11.90 15.42
N ASP A 101 -10.19 -13.04 15.41
CA ASP A 101 -9.63 -13.71 16.61
C ASP A 101 -8.23 -13.22 16.98
N GLY A 102 -7.74 -12.16 16.32
CA GLY A 102 -6.51 -11.45 16.68
C GLY A 102 -5.21 -12.04 16.12
N LYS A 103 -5.27 -13.03 15.22
CA LYS A 103 -4.08 -13.59 14.56
C LYS A 103 -3.65 -12.73 13.40
N TRP A 104 -2.36 -12.59 13.19
CA TRP A 104 -1.83 -11.91 12.02
C TRP A 104 -2.16 -12.67 10.74
N THR A 105 -2.59 -11.94 9.72
CA THR A 105 -2.94 -12.53 8.42
C THR A 105 -1.72 -12.78 7.54
N HIS A 106 -0.55 -12.31 7.97
CA HIS A 106 0.70 -12.47 7.25
C HIS A 106 1.68 -13.33 8.06
N THR A 107 2.52 -14.11 7.36
CA THR A 107 3.46 -15.05 8.00
C THR A 107 4.85 -14.96 7.38
N ASN A 108 5.85 -15.21 8.20
CA ASN A 108 7.23 -15.40 7.75
C ASN A 108 7.41 -16.72 6.99
N ALA A 109 8.52 -16.88 6.30
CA ALA A 109 8.84 -18.10 5.54
C ALA A 109 8.92 -19.38 6.42
N ASP A 110 9.21 -19.24 7.70
CA ASP A 110 9.23 -20.32 8.70
C ASP A 110 7.84 -20.65 9.28
N GLY A 111 6.80 -19.94 8.84
CA GLY A 111 5.41 -20.11 9.29
C GLY A 111 5.07 -19.37 10.58
N THR A 112 5.99 -18.62 11.17
CA THR A 112 5.68 -17.73 12.30
C THR A 112 4.87 -16.52 11.86
N GLU A 113 4.08 -15.95 12.76
CA GLU A 113 3.29 -14.74 12.48
C GLU A 113 4.20 -13.55 12.18
N CYS A 114 3.83 -12.75 11.18
CA CYS A 114 4.48 -11.49 10.83
C CYS A 114 3.52 -10.33 11.12
N PRO A 115 3.77 -9.52 12.17
CA PRO A 115 2.98 -8.31 12.40
C PRO A 115 2.99 -7.38 11.18
N CYS A 116 1.81 -7.18 10.60
CA CYS A 116 1.62 -6.35 9.42
C CYS A 116 0.55 -5.28 9.68
N TYR A 117 0.83 -4.05 9.26
CA TYR A 117 -0.04 -2.90 9.52
C TYR A 117 -0.44 -2.20 8.22
N GLY A 118 -1.70 -1.76 8.17
CA GLY A 118 -2.15 -0.79 7.20
C GLY A 118 -2.05 0.64 7.76
N PHE A 119 -2.15 1.63 6.87
CA PHE A 119 -2.08 3.03 7.23
C PHE A 119 -3.23 3.84 6.66
N LEU A 120 -3.82 4.69 7.49
CA LEU A 120 -4.70 5.77 7.06
C LEU A 120 -3.92 7.08 7.16
N ILE A 121 -3.64 7.68 6.01
CA ILE A 121 -2.92 8.95 5.87
C ILE A 121 -3.96 10.03 5.56
N THR A 122 -4.07 11.03 6.44
CA THR A 122 -4.97 12.17 6.25
C THR A 122 -4.12 13.41 5.99
N HIS A 123 -4.44 14.16 4.93
CA HIS A 123 -3.75 15.40 4.60
C HIS A 123 -4.71 16.38 3.89
N PRO A 124 -4.62 17.71 4.12
CA PRO A 124 -5.51 18.69 3.50
C PRO A 124 -5.60 18.61 1.96
N GLU A 125 -4.48 18.28 1.29
CA GLU A 125 -4.43 18.18 -0.18
C GLU A 125 -5.15 16.97 -0.75
N ILE A 126 -5.29 15.87 0.00
CA ILE A 126 -5.82 14.59 -0.52
C ILE A 126 -7.04 14.07 0.24
N GLY A 127 -7.39 14.65 1.38
CA GLY A 127 -8.34 14.01 2.28
C GLY A 127 -7.72 12.76 2.92
N LYS A 128 -8.25 11.59 2.64
CA LYS A 128 -7.83 10.32 3.24
C LYS A 128 -7.28 9.35 2.18
N LEU A 129 -6.03 8.94 2.34
CA LEU A 129 -5.41 7.83 1.61
C LEU A 129 -5.30 6.62 2.53
N LEU A 130 -5.87 5.50 2.12
CA LEU A 130 -5.72 4.21 2.76
C LEU A 130 -4.64 3.41 2.04
N TYR A 131 -3.63 2.94 2.77
CA TYR A 131 -2.58 2.06 2.27
C TYR A 131 -2.64 0.71 2.98
N VAL A 132 -2.85 -0.36 2.21
CA VAL A 132 -2.96 -1.74 2.69
C VAL A 132 -2.18 -2.65 1.77
N THR A 133 -1.29 -3.45 2.31
CA THR A 133 -0.54 -4.47 1.58
C THR A 133 -0.36 -5.71 2.45
N ASP A 134 -0.10 -6.85 1.83
CA ASP A 134 0.26 -8.13 2.45
C ASP A 134 -0.65 -8.56 3.61
N THR A 135 -1.91 -8.71 3.24
CA THR A 135 -2.94 -9.25 4.12
C THR A 135 -3.95 -10.05 3.30
N GLU A 136 -4.57 -11.04 3.89
CA GLU A 136 -5.64 -11.82 3.26
C GLU A 136 -6.93 -11.00 3.18
N PHE A 137 -7.20 -10.17 4.20
CA PHE A 137 -8.37 -9.29 4.26
C PHE A 137 -8.16 -8.16 5.29
N VAL A 138 -9.09 -7.20 5.31
CA VAL A 138 -9.11 -6.09 6.27
C VAL A 138 -10.42 -6.13 7.05
N LYS A 139 -10.34 -6.33 8.37
CA LYS A 139 -11.51 -6.35 9.26
C LYS A 139 -12.11 -4.96 9.52
N TRP A 140 -11.33 -3.91 9.27
CA TRP A 140 -11.72 -2.53 9.53
C TRP A 140 -12.52 -1.92 8.39
N ARG A 141 -13.42 -1.02 8.74
CA ARG A 141 -14.19 -0.21 7.79
C ARG A 141 -13.86 1.27 7.99
N PHE A 142 -13.64 1.97 6.87
CA PHE A 142 -13.23 3.37 6.90
C PHE A 142 -14.30 4.25 6.23
N HIS A 143 -14.53 5.44 6.79
CA HIS A 143 -15.51 6.37 6.27
C HIS A 143 -14.86 7.48 5.45
N GLU A 144 -15.50 7.84 4.33
CA GLU A 144 -15.09 8.96 3.45
C GLU A 144 -13.62 8.87 3.02
N VAL A 145 -13.20 7.69 2.58
CA VAL A 145 -11.87 7.49 1.99
C VAL A 145 -11.87 8.07 0.58
N ASN A 146 -10.85 8.90 0.29
CA ASN A 146 -10.69 9.52 -1.02
C ASN A 146 -9.84 8.65 -1.97
N HIS A 147 -8.85 7.97 -1.43
CA HIS A 147 -7.91 7.17 -2.19
C HIS A 147 -7.62 5.85 -1.48
N ILE A 148 -7.57 4.78 -2.24
CA ILE A 148 -7.23 3.44 -1.76
C ILE A 148 -6.03 2.93 -2.57
N LEU A 149 -4.92 2.62 -1.90
CA LEU A 149 -3.78 1.87 -2.41
C LEU A 149 -3.80 0.51 -1.69
N ILE A 150 -4.19 -0.55 -2.41
CA ILE A 150 -4.46 -1.85 -1.81
C ILE A 150 -3.85 -2.99 -2.61
N SER A 151 -3.27 -3.98 -1.91
CA SER A 151 -2.78 -5.19 -2.58
C SER A 151 -3.92 -5.97 -3.25
N CYS A 152 -3.61 -6.49 -4.44
CA CYS A 152 -4.46 -7.40 -5.21
C CYS A 152 -3.55 -8.48 -5.77
N ASN A 153 -3.15 -9.42 -4.90
CA ASN A 153 -2.02 -10.27 -5.18
C ASN A 153 -2.34 -11.35 -6.22
N TYR A 154 -3.55 -11.91 -6.19
CA TYR A 154 -3.89 -13.04 -7.08
C TYR A 154 -5.37 -13.09 -7.45
N GLN A 155 -5.66 -13.87 -8.48
CA GLN A 155 -7.00 -14.31 -8.88
C GLN A 155 -7.05 -15.84 -8.77
N LYS A 156 -8.06 -16.38 -8.11
CA LYS A 156 -8.22 -17.84 -7.89
C LYS A 156 -8.09 -18.68 -9.16
N LYS A 157 -8.56 -18.17 -10.29
CA LYS A 157 -8.50 -18.87 -11.58
C LYS A 157 -7.10 -19.22 -12.09
N TYR A 158 -6.06 -18.51 -11.61
CA TYR A 158 -4.65 -18.78 -11.97
C TYR A 158 -3.97 -19.75 -11.02
N ILE A 159 -4.64 -20.15 -9.95
CA ILE A 159 -4.13 -21.14 -9.00
C ILE A 159 -4.71 -22.49 -9.34
N THR A 160 -3.97 -23.29 -10.13
CA THR A 160 -4.41 -24.60 -10.60
C THR A 160 -4.27 -25.67 -9.53
N GLU A 161 -5.04 -26.77 -9.64
CA GLU A 161 -4.95 -27.93 -8.74
C GLU A 161 -3.57 -28.59 -8.73
N ASP A 162 -2.84 -28.50 -9.85
CA ASP A 162 -1.46 -29.01 -10.01
C ASP A 162 -0.39 -28.15 -9.33
N SER A 163 -0.75 -26.98 -8.80
CA SER A 163 0.18 -26.17 -8.01
C SER A 163 0.54 -26.92 -6.73
N ASN A 164 1.84 -27.00 -6.42
CA ASN A 164 2.33 -27.62 -5.18
C ASN A 164 1.62 -27.02 -3.95
N ASP A 165 1.18 -27.86 -3.01
CA ASP A 165 0.43 -27.45 -1.82
C ASP A 165 1.17 -26.38 -0.98
N ALA A 166 2.50 -26.41 -0.95
CA ALA A 166 3.32 -25.37 -0.31
C ALA A 166 3.17 -24.01 -1.02
N LYS A 167 3.12 -24.00 -2.37
CA LYS A 167 2.91 -22.78 -3.17
C LYS A 167 1.50 -22.25 -2.97
N LYS A 168 0.49 -23.14 -2.94
CA LYS A 168 -0.92 -22.76 -2.65
C LYS A 168 -1.04 -22.14 -1.26
N SER A 169 -0.48 -22.80 -0.24
CA SER A 169 -0.53 -22.31 1.13
C SER A 169 0.15 -20.93 1.27
N HIS A 170 1.30 -20.73 0.59
CA HIS A 170 2.01 -19.45 0.60
C HIS A 170 1.21 -18.34 -0.11
N VAL A 171 0.56 -18.64 -1.24
CA VAL A 171 -0.25 -17.66 -1.98
C VAL A 171 -1.52 -17.29 -1.21
N TYR A 172 -2.17 -18.26 -0.54
CA TYR A 172 -3.41 -17.99 0.19
C TYR A 172 -3.18 -17.29 1.54
N ARG A 173 -2.02 -17.50 2.17
CA ARG A 173 -1.70 -16.87 3.46
C ARG A 173 -0.95 -15.56 3.28
N GLY A 174 -1.57 -14.49 3.76
CA GLY A 174 -0.96 -13.17 3.75
C GLY A 174 -1.11 -12.40 2.44
N HIS A 175 -1.90 -12.90 1.48
CA HIS A 175 -2.11 -12.25 0.20
C HIS A 175 -3.59 -12.10 -0.12
N MET A 176 -3.99 -10.95 -0.68
CA MET A 176 -5.38 -10.61 -0.94
C MET A 176 -5.80 -11.05 -2.35
N GLU A 177 -6.89 -11.80 -2.39
CA GLU A 177 -7.55 -12.24 -3.62
C GLU A 177 -8.43 -11.13 -4.20
N LEU A 178 -8.61 -11.11 -5.52
CA LEU A 178 -9.40 -10.10 -6.23
C LEU A 178 -10.82 -9.92 -5.68
N GLU A 179 -11.54 -11.01 -5.37
CA GLU A 179 -12.92 -10.90 -4.84
C GLU A 179 -12.92 -10.24 -3.45
N THR A 180 -11.93 -10.56 -2.61
CA THR A 180 -11.75 -9.89 -1.30
C THR A 180 -11.46 -8.40 -1.47
N VAL A 181 -10.64 -8.02 -2.46
CA VAL A 181 -10.41 -6.60 -2.81
C VAL A 181 -11.72 -5.92 -3.20
N LYS A 182 -12.54 -6.57 -4.02
CA LYS A 182 -13.84 -6.02 -4.45
C LYS A 182 -14.77 -5.82 -3.27
N GLU A 183 -14.87 -6.81 -2.37
CA GLU A 183 -15.67 -6.73 -1.14
C GLU A 183 -15.19 -5.57 -0.25
N PHE A 184 -13.88 -5.42 -0.08
CA PHE A 184 -13.29 -4.31 0.68
C PHE A 184 -13.64 -2.95 0.05
N VAL A 185 -13.50 -2.80 -1.27
CA VAL A 185 -13.85 -1.57 -1.98
C VAL A 185 -15.34 -1.27 -1.84
N ILE A 186 -16.22 -2.28 -1.97
CA ILE A 186 -17.68 -2.12 -1.78
C ILE A 186 -17.99 -1.60 -0.37
N ALA A 187 -17.33 -2.17 0.66
CA ALA A 187 -17.56 -1.80 2.05
C ALA A 187 -17.09 -0.37 2.39
N ASN A 188 -16.11 0.15 1.66
CA ASN A 188 -15.46 1.44 1.96
C ASN A 188 -15.73 2.53 0.91
N LYS A 189 -16.38 2.21 -0.22
CA LYS A 189 -16.72 3.22 -1.23
C LYS A 189 -17.77 4.19 -0.72
N SER A 190 -17.58 5.45 -1.06
CA SER A 190 -18.52 6.54 -0.85
C SER A 190 -18.39 7.51 -2.02
N ASP A 191 -19.18 8.58 -2.01
CA ASP A 191 -19.05 9.65 -3.02
C ASP A 191 -17.71 10.38 -2.97
N ALA A 192 -16.97 10.25 -1.85
CA ALA A 192 -15.64 10.81 -1.70
C ALA A 192 -14.55 10.02 -2.45
N LEU A 193 -14.79 8.74 -2.81
CA LEU A 193 -13.78 7.88 -3.42
C LEU A 193 -13.43 8.32 -4.84
N GLN A 194 -12.16 8.66 -5.05
CA GLN A 194 -11.63 9.15 -6.32
C GLN A 194 -10.68 8.19 -7.01
N ASN A 195 -9.83 7.49 -6.24
CA ASN A 195 -8.85 6.56 -6.80
C ASN A 195 -8.84 5.24 -6.05
N VAL A 196 -8.76 4.15 -6.80
CA VAL A 196 -8.41 2.81 -6.31
C VAL A 196 -7.20 2.34 -7.11
N ILE A 197 -6.06 2.17 -6.43
CA ILE A 197 -4.80 1.76 -7.03
C ILE A 197 -4.48 0.37 -6.50
N LEU A 198 -4.52 -0.62 -7.38
CA LEU A 198 -4.20 -2.01 -7.06
C LEU A 198 -2.68 -2.18 -7.03
N CYS A 199 -2.13 -2.63 -5.93
CA CYS A 199 -0.70 -2.81 -5.76
C CYS A 199 -0.34 -4.28 -5.47
N HIS A 200 0.94 -4.59 -5.40
CA HIS A 200 1.48 -5.90 -5.06
C HIS A 200 0.89 -7.06 -5.90
N LEU A 201 0.63 -6.83 -7.19
CA LEU A 201 0.10 -7.85 -8.09
C LEU A 201 1.17 -8.91 -8.42
N SER A 202 0.78 -10.18 -8.32
CA SER A 202 1.64 -11.30 -8.74
C SER A 202 1.73 -11.36 -10.27
N ARG A 203 2.93 -11.48 -10.79
CA ARG A 203 3.15 -11.65 -12.24
C ARG A 203 2.55 -12.94 -12.79
N ASP A 204 2.60 -14.00 -11.99
CA ASP A 204 2.18 -15.36 -12.39
C ASP A 204 0.73 -15.66 -12.06
N ASN A 205 0.16 -14.99 -11.05
CA ASN A 205 -1.13 -15.34 -10.47
C ASN A 205 -2.18 -14.23 -10.64
N SER A 206 -1.92 -13.18 -11.43
CA SER A 206 -2.90 -12.12 -11.70
C SER A 206 -2.75 -11.50 -13.08
N ASP A 207 -3.87 -11.06 -13.66
CA ASP A 207 -3.91 -10.15 -14.80
C ASP A 207 -4.30 -8.77 -14.31
N SER A 208 -3.33 -7.84 -14.35
CA SER A 208 -3.53 -6.48 -13.84
C SER A 208 -4.64 -5.71 -14.54
N LYS A 209 -4.80 -5.91 -15.85
CA LYS A 209 -5.84 -5.22 -16.65
C LYS A 209 -7.23 -5.75 -16.28
N GLU A 210 -7.34 -7.05 -16.10
CA GLU A 210 -8.58 -7.68 -15.69
C GLU A 210 -8.94 -7.28 -14.26
N CYS A 211 -7.98 -7.30 -13.31
CA CYS A 211 -8.21 -6.82 -11.95
C CYS A 211 -8.76 -5.38 -11.93
N VAL A 212 -8.15 -4.49 -12.71
CA VAL A 212 -8.62 -3.11 -12.87
C VAL A 212 -10.04 -3.07 -13.43
N ALA A 213 -10.34 -3.85 -14.48
CA ALA A 213 -11.66 -3.88 -15.09
C ALA A 213 -12.74 -4.37 -14.12
N GLU A 214 -12.45 -5.40 -13.31
CA GLU A 214 -13.38 -5.95 -12.32
C GLU A 214 -13.65 -4.93 -11.18
N VAL A 215 -12.60 -4.30 -10.65
CA VAL A 215 -12.76 -3.28 -9.61
C VAL A 215 -13.47 -2.03 -10.16
N LYS A 216 -13.24 -1.67 -11.43
CA LYS A 216 -13.93 -0.55 -12.08
C LYS A 216 -15.44 -0.75 -12.19
N LYS A 217 -15.91 -1.99 -12.36
CA LYS A 217 -17.36 -2.29 -12.37
C LYS A 217 -18.04 -1.92 -11.06
N ILE A 218 -17.34 -2.08 -9.93
CA ILE A 218 -17.91 -1.81 -8.60
C ILE A 218 -17.65 -0.39 -8.09
N ALA A 219 -16.64 0.30 -8.62
CA ALA A 219 -16.32 1.69 -8.34
C ALA A 219 -16.28 2.54 -9.63
N PRO A 220 -17.41 2.66 -10.36
CA PRO A 220 -17.42 3.25 -11.71
C PRO A 220 -17.07 4.74 -11.73
N LEU A 221 -17.25 5.45 -10.63
CA LEU A 221 -16.93 6.87 -10.52
C LEU A 221 -15.48 7.13 -10.10
N ALA A 222 -14.79 6.14 -9.52
CA ALA A 222 -13.39 6.26 -9.15
C ALA A 222 -12.48 5.99 -10.35
N ASN A 223 -11.31 6.62 -10.39
CA ASN A 223 -10.22 6.19 -11.25
C ASN A 223 -9.63 4.90 -10.67
N VAL A 224 -9.66 3.81 -11.42
CA VAL A 224 -9.08 2.52 -11.03
C VAL A 224 -7.89 2.21 -11.89
N ASP A 225 -6.74 1.95 -11.28
CA ASP A 225 -5.49 1.64 -11.96
C ASP A 225 -4.68 0.63 -11.15
N TYR A 226 -3.58 0.14 -11.68
CA TYR A 226 -2.64 -0.73 -10.98
C TYR A 226 -1.25 -0.09 -10.87
N ALA A 227 -0.57 -0.36 -9.77
CA ALA A 227 0.77 0.15 -9.50
C ALA A 227 1.81 -0.61 -10.32
N ALA A 228 2.64 0.15 -11.02
CA ALA A 228 3.83 -0.33 -11.72
C ALA A 228 4.92 0.73 -11.62
N ALA A 229 6.18 0.31 -11.62
CA ALA A 229 7.32 1.22 -11.52
C ALA A 229 7.25 2.34 -12.57
N GLY A 230 7.39 3.57 -12.12
CA GLY A 230 7.31 4.79 -12.92
C GLY A 230 5.92 5.39 -13.10
N LYS A 231 4.83 4.70 -12.72
CA LYS A 231 3.49 5.30 -12.74
C LYS A 231 3.33 6.36 -11.67
N GLU A 232 2.53 7.37 -11.99
CA GLU A 232 2.23 8.50 -11.10
C GLU A 232 0.72 8.82 -11.13
N TRP A 233 0.19 9.22 -9.97
CA TRP A 233 -1.21 9.65 -9.82
C TRP A 233 -1.25 10.98 -9.08
N ILE A 234 -2.11 11.88 -9.55
CA ILE A 234 -2.43 13.10 -8.82
C ILE A 234 -3.58 12.78 -7.88
N LEU A 235 -3.34 12.96 -6.59
CA LEU A 235 -4.32 12.79 -5.53
C LEU A 235 -4.80 14.17 -5.08
N ARG A 236 -6.13 14.32 -4.88
CA ARG A 236 -6.74 15.59 -4.48
C ARG A 236 -7.81 15.38 -3.42
N ASN A 237 -8.07 16.40 -2.63
CA ASN A 237 -9.18 16.43 -1.69
C ASN A 237 -10.41 17.01 -2.39
N GLY A 238 -11.33 16.14 -2.78
CA GLY A 238 -12.55 16.51 -3.50
C GLY A 238 -12.52 16.15 -4.99
N LYS A 239 -13.69 16.00 -5.60
CA LYS A 239 -13.84 15.80 -7.03
C LYS A 239 -13.54 17.12 -7.74
N GLU A 240 -12.76 17.08 -8.81
CA GLU A 240 -12.64 18.24 -9.70
C GLU A 240 -14.04 18.59 -10.21
N CYS A 241 -14.48 19.83 -9.94
CA CYS A 241 -15.62 20.36 -10.63
C CYS A 241 -15.18 20.61 -12.07
N PRO A 242 -15.82 20.00 -13.09
CA PRO A 242 -15.42 20.17 -14.49
C PRO A 242 -15.77 21.56 -15.07
N PHE A 243 -16.17 22.51 -14.21
CA PHE A 243 -16.54 23.88 -14.58
C PHE A 243 -15.73 24.91 -13.80
#